data_af743defbf383c3db527a1b19b360718
#
_entry.id   af743defbf383c3db527a1b19b360718
#
_cell.length_a   1.000
_cell.length_b   1.000
_cell.length_c   1.000
_cell.angle_alpha   90.00
_cell.angle_beta   90.00
_cell.angle_gamma   90.00
#
_symmetry.space_group_name_H-M   'P 1'
#
loop_
_entity.id
_entity.type
_entity.pdbx_description
1 polymer ?
#
loop_
_entity_poly.entity_id
_entity_poly.type
_entity_poly.pdbx_seq_one_letter_code
_entity_poly.pdbx_strand_id
1 'polypeptide(L)'
;MTTVTAPTGLADAVEQHLGDPYDTANPRGFGAILAAREADRPQAGNLLPDALTKGAHITPEGLLHALRALYRRSPRLGRAVRADLPGNEPRATALAVGACVGALDSALRVTVRHLRGRLLYGAPAIDIPHLREVLAGVHADLLLCDVLTSLAVRGEDALPSRRGAHEQAVLGLVPRVLQGALDRLSVLMGSRFYIREGETAVFQLLLNEAQRELFGPARGPRPAPCPLPFTELVTAPPAAALLAPALAAAAPGRILTTPARRSPQPSGAVQQRLYADLIRRYDGARTFDLAERRLPDRP
;
A
#
# COMPACT_ATOMS: atom_id res chain seq x y z
N MET A 1 -5.84 -30.61 12.56
CA MET A 1 -5.01 -29.82 13.50
C MET A 1 -4.22 -28.82 12.68
N THR A 2 -4.68 -27.58 12.63
CA THR A 2 -3.99 -26.50 11.92
C THR A 2 -2.93 -25.95 12.85
N THR A 3 -1.67 -26.21 12.56
CA THR A 3 -0.54 -25.64 13.29
C THR A 3 -0.52 -24.12 13.00
N VAL A 4 -1.03 -23.34 13.94
CA VAL A 4 -0.88 -21.89 13.95
C VAL A 4 0.59 -21.60 14.23
N THR A 5 1.36 -21.27 13.20
CA THR A 5 2.73 -20.77 13.36
C THR A 5 2.64 -19.46 14.16
N ALA A 6 3.40 -19.33 15.25
CA ALA A 6 3.43 -18.11 16.04
C ALA A 6 3.77 -16.91 15.15
N PRO A 7 3.11 -15.76 15.34
CA PRO A 7 3.35 -14.56 14.52
C PRO A 7 4.81 -14.14 14.66
N THR A 8 5.51 -14.07 13.52
CA THR A 8 6.94 -13.78 13.45
C THR A 8 7.27 -12.29 13.57
N GLY A 9 6.25 -11.42 13.63
CA GLY A 9 6.44 -9.98 13.73
C GLY A 9 5.16 -9.24 14.13
N LEU A 10 5.33 -7.97 14.48
CA LEU A 10 4.25 -7.09 14.90
C LEU A 10 3.15 -6.95 13.83
N ALA A 11 3.53 -6.81 12.57
CA ALA A 11 2.59 -6.68 11.46
C ALA A 11 1.75 -7.96 11.28
N ASP A 12 2.36 -9.14 11.46
CA ASP A 12 1.65 -10.41 11.36
C ASP A 12 0.65 -10.57 12.52
N ALA A 13 1.03 -10.10 13.72
CA ALA A 13 0.13 -10.08 14.86
C ALA A 13 -1.08 -9.16 14.63
N VAL A 14 -0.85 -7.99 14.01
CA VAL A 14 -1.93 -7.05 13.63
C VAL A 14 -2.84 -7.69 12.57
N GLU A 15 -2.29 -8.29 11.50
CA GLU A 15 -3.09 -8.94 10.46
C GLU A 15 -3.96 -10.07 11.04
N GLN A 16 -3.37 -10.92 11.90
CA GLN A 16 -4.12 -12.01 12.55
C GLN A 16 -5.21 -11.48 13.47
N HIS A 17 -4.94 -10.41 14.23
CA HIS A 17 -5.93 -9.76 15.08
C HIS A 17 -7.07 -9.13 14.28
N LEU A 18 -6.78 -8.57 13.12
CA LEU A 18 -7.79 -8.03 12.21
C LEU A 18 -8.62 -9.12 11.53
N GLY A 19 -8.07 -10.32 11.33
CA GLY A 19 -8.75 -11.47 10.75
C GLY A 19 -9.09 -11.29 9.27
N ASP A 20 -9.91 -12.19 8.72
CA ASP A 20 -10.35 -12.14 7.32
C ASP A 20 -11.20 -10.88 7.07
N PRO A 21 -10.81 -10.00 6.12
CA PRO A 21 -11.55 -8.78 5.80
C PRO A 21 -12.94 -9.03 5.19
N TYR A 22 -13.15 -10.18 4.56
CA TYR A 22 -14.39 -10.53 3.87
C TYR A 22 -15.33 -11.41 4.71
N ASP A 23 -14.89 -11.87 5.88
CA ASP A 23 -15.77 -12.58 6.81
C ASP A 23 -16.84 -11.61 7.34
N THR A 24 -18.10 -11.92 7.06
CA THR A 24 -19.27 -11.13 7.48
C THR A 24 -19.49 -11.10 8.97
N ALA A 25 -18.99 -12.10 9.69
CA ALA A 25 -19.02 -12.17 11.17
C ALA A 25 -17.87 -11.41 11.81
N ASN A 26 -16.86 -10.98 11.05
CA ASN A 26 -15.72 -10.27 11.58
C ASN A 26 -16.07 -8.81 11.89
N PRO A 27 -16.06 -8.37 13.18
CA PRO A 27 -16.37 -6.99 13.54
C PRO A 27 -15.32 -5.98 13.04
N ARG A 28 -14.19 -6.46 12.54
CA ARG A 28 -13.13 -5.68 11.91
C ARG A 28 -13.05 -5.92 10.39
N GLY A 29 -14.03 -6.65 9.84
CA GLY A 29 -14.17 -6.90 8.41
C GLY A 29 -14.64 -5.65 7.64
N PHE A 30 -14.53 -5.69 6.32
CA PHE A 30 -15.00 -4.58 5.47
C PHE A 30 -16.49 -4.30 5.64
N GLY A 31 -17.33 -5.32 5.82
CA GLY A 31 -18.76 -5.15 6.07
C GLY A 31 -19.05 -4.30 7.30
N ALA A 32 -18.41 -4.61 8.43
CA ALA A 32 -18.54 -3.84 9.67
C ALA A 32 -18.00 -2.40 9.53
N ILE A 33 -16.86 -2.22 8.85
CA ILE A 33 -16.26 -0.90 8.63
C ILE A 33 -17.14 -0.02 7.75
N LEU A 34 -17.75 -0.58 6.70
CA LEU A 34 -18.68 0.15 5.82
C LEU A 34 -19.99 0.51 6.53
N ALA A 35 -20.46 -0.36 7.43
CA ALA A 35 -21.67 -0.11 8.23
C ALA A 35 -21.44 0.90 9.36
N ALA A 36 -20.21 1.06 9.85
CA ALA A 36 -19.87 2.01 10.90
C ALA A 36 -20.07 3.45 10.41
N ARG A 37 -20.78 4.26 11.24
CA ARG A 37 -20.97 5.68 10.93
C ARG A 37 -19.65 6.42 11.00
N GLU A 38 -19.51 7.50 10.23
CA GLU A 38 -18.29 8.33 10.21
C GLU A 38 -17.99 8.94 11.60
N ALA A 39 -19.02 9.08 12.46
CA ALA A 39 -18.90 9.54 13.85
C ALA A 39 -18.35 8.48 14.82
N ASP A 40 -18.42 7.20 14.48
CA ASP A 40 -17.93 6.13 15.33
C ASP A 40 -16.40 6.05 15.21
N ARG A 41 -15.70 6.77 16.11
CA ARG A 41 -14.22 6.68 16.17
C ARG A 41 -13.85 5.27 16.66
N PRO A 42 -13.12 4.49 15.86
CA PRO A 42 -12.59 3.23 16.33
C PRO A 42 -11.66 3.50 17.52
N GLN A 43 -11.89 2.81 18.62
CA GLN A 43 -10.98 2.87 19.78
C GLN A 43 -9.70 2.13 19.42
N ALA A 44 -8.57 2.82 19.44
CA ALA A 44 -7.27 2.25 19.06
C ALA A 44 -6.90 1.03 19.92
N GLY A 45 -7.25 1.03 21.19
CA GLY A 45 -7.01 -0.09 22.09
C GLY A 45 -7.65 -1.42 21.65
N ASN A 46 -8.76 -1.37 20.90
CA ASN A 46 -9.41 -2.58 20.36
C ASN A 46 -8.82 -3.05 19.02
N LEU A 47 -7.95 -2.24 18.41
CA LEU A 47 -7.35 -2.51 17.12
C LEU A 47 -5.92 -3.02 17.21
N LEU A 48 -5.30 -2.85 18.36
CA LEU A 48 -3.91 -3.25 18.58
C LEU A 48 -3.87 -4.54 19.40
N PRO A 49 -3.04 -5.52 19.01
CA PRO A 49 -2.69 -6.61 19.89
C PRO A 49 -2.09 -6.07 21.20
N ASP A 50 -2.32 -6.73 22.31
CA ASP A 50 -1.74 -6.39 23.63
C ASP A 50 -0.22 -6.19 23.59
N ALA A 51 0.47 -6.85 22.65
CA ALA A 51 1.91 -6.70 22.46
C ALA A 51 2.35 -5.27 22.09
N LEU A 52 1.45 -4.47 21.47
CA LEU A 52 1.71 -3.07 21.11
C LEU A 52 1.46 -2.10 22.29
N THR A 53 0.58 -2.49 23.22
CA THR A 53 0.19 -1.64 24.34
C THR A 53 1.11 -1.81 25.55
N LYS A 54 1.93 -2.87 25.59
CA LYS A 54 2.74 -3.27 26.76
C LYS A 54 4.23 -2.89 26.69
N GLY A 55 4.60 -1.77 26.04
CA GLY A 55 5.95 -1.21 26.16
C GLY A 55 7.06 -1.96 25.43
N ALA A 56 6.75 -2.77 24.42
CA ALA A 56 7.76 -3.36 23.57
C ALA A 56 8.48 -2.28 22.76
N HIS A 57 9.80 -2.36 22.67
CA HIS A 57 10.59 -1.48 21.81
C HIS A 57 10.23 -1.76 20.34
N ILE A 58 9.41 -0.90 19.74
CA ILE A 58 8.97 -1.04 18.37
C ILE A 58 9.95 -0.27 17.48
N THR A 59 10.59 -0.98 16.54
CA THR A 59 11.42 -0.31 15.54
C THR A 59 10.55 0.52 14.60
N PRO A 60 11.05 1.65 14.05
CA PRO A 60 10.29 2.46 13.08
C PRO A 60 9.82 1.64 11.87
N GLU A 61 10.60 0.69 11.40
CA GLU A 61 10.22 -0.23 10.31
C GLU A 61 9.09 -1.18 10.74
N GLY A 62 9.20 -1.78 11.93
CA GLY A 62 8.14 -2.63 12.49
C GLY A 62 6.82 -1.87 12.65
N LEU A 63 6.89 -0.60 13.08
CA LEU A 63 5.73 0.28 13.16
C LEU A 63 5.15 0.58 11.76
N LEU A 64 5.99 0.88 10.77
CA LEU A 64 5.54 1.09 9.39
C LEU A 64 4.75 -0.12 8.87
N HIS A 65 5.28 -1.33 9.05
CA HIS A 65 4.62 -2.55 8.61
C HIS A 65 3.32 -2.83 9.37
N ALA A 66 3.25 -2.55 10.67
CA ALA A 66 2.03 -2.65 11.46
C ALA A 66 0.96 -1.64 11.01
N LEU A 67 1.37 -0.40 10.73
CA LEU A 67 0.47 0.61 10.18
C LEU A 67 -0.03 0.21 8.78
N ARG A 68 0.80 -0.38 7.92
CA ARG A 68 0.35 -0.91 6.62
C ARG A 68 -0.73 -1.97 6.78
N ALA A 69 -0.61 -2.87 7.76
CA ALA A 69 -1.64 -3.85 8.06
C ALA A 69 -2.98 -3.19 8.42
N LEU A 70 -2.96 -2.14 9.25
CA LEU A 70 -4.15 -1.37 9.58
C LEU A 70 -4.72 -0.62 8.37
N TYR A 71 -3.86 0.01 7.56
CA TYR A 71 -4.27 0.78 6.37
C TYR A 71 -4.79 -0.13 5.25
N ARG A 72 -4.37 -1.38 5.20
CA ARG A 72 -4.97 -2.39 4.33
C ARG A 72 -6.43 -2.61 4.66
N ARG A 73 -6.81 -2.46 5.91
CA ARG A 73 -8.20 -2.56 6.35
C ARG A 73 -8.94 -1.24 6.13
N SER A 74 -8.42 -0.16 6.64
CA SER A 74 -8.88 1.21 6.43
C SER A 74 -7.83 2.22 6.93
N PRO A 75 -7.46 3.23 6.14
CA PRO A 75 -6.57 4.29 6.60
C PRO A 75 -7.12 5.03 7.83
N ARG A 76 -8.44 5.11 8.02
CA ARG A 76 -9.07 5.69 9.21
C ARG A 76 -8.67 4.96 10.48
N LEU A 77 -8.65 3.61 10.45
CA LEU A 77 -8.20 2.79 11.57
C LEU A 77 -6.74 3.05 11.92
N GLY A 78 -5.90 3.07 10.91
CA GLY A 78 -4.47 3.34 11.11
C GLY A 78 -4.18 4.75 11.62
N ARG A 79 -4.97 5.77 11.20
CA ARG A 79 -4.87 7.13 11.76
C ARG A 79 -5.24 7.18 13.23
N ALA A 80 -6.30 6.49 13.64
CA ALA A 80 -6.72 6.44 15.04
C ALA A 80 -5.61 5.87 15.92
N VAL A 81 -5.03 4.73 15.51
CA VAL A 81 -3.90 4.12 16.22
C VAL A 81 -2.68 5.05 16.26
N ARG A 82 -2.34 5.68 15.14
CA ARG A 82 -1.19 6.59 15.08
C ARG A 82 -1.35 7.82 15.97
N ALA A 83 -2.57 8.34 16.11
CA ALA A 83 -2.86 9.48 16.97
C ALA A 83 -2.66 9.18 18.46
N ASP A 84 -2.80 7.92 18.86
CA ASP A 84 -2.62 7.47 20.23
C ASP A 84 -1.19 7.02 20.55
N LEU A 85 -0.29 7.02 19.55
CA LEU A 85 1.12 6.71 19.78
C LEU A 85 1.82 7.86 20.51
N PRO A 86 2.60 7.60 21.56
CA PRO A 86 3.28 8.65 22.30
C PRO A 86 4.39 9.30 21.47
N GLY A 87 4.38 10.62 21.43
CA GLY A 87 5.49 11.44 20.96
C GLY A 87 5.35 12.04 19.56
N ASN A 88 6.03 13.15 19.35
CA ASN A 88 6.30 13.74 18.04
C ASN A 88 7.37 12.90 17.34
N GLU A 89 6.97 11.80 16.74
CA GLU A 89 7.88 11.05 15.88
C GLU A 89 8.36 11.95 14.74
N PRO A 90 9.66 12.24 14.61
CA PRO A 90 10.18 13.05 13.49
C PRO A 90 9.82 12.48 12.13
N ARG A 91 9.44 11.19 12.09
CA ARG A 91 9.08 10.42 10.90
C ARG A 91 7.57 10.26 10.73
N ALA A 92 6.74 10.92 11.56
CA ALA A 92 5.28 10.72 11.57
C ALA A 92 4.64 10.88 10.19
N THR A 93 5.09 11.86 9.40
CA THR A 93 4.58 12.08 8.04
C THR A 93 5.06 11.00 7.07
N ALA A 94 6.31 10.56 7.16
CA ALA A 94 6.83 9.46 6.34
C ALA A 94 6.13 8.13 6.67
N LEU A 95 5.85 7.88 7.94
CA LEU A 95 5.06 6.72 8.40
C LEU A 95 3.62 6.78 7.85
N ALA A 96 2.96 7.94 7.89
CA ALA A 96 1.61 8.11 7.37
C ALA A 96 1.53 7.84 5.86
N VAL A 97 2.45 8.44 5.10
CA VAL A 97 2.53 8.24 3.65
C VAL A 97 2.88 6.78 3.32
N GLY A 98 3.85 6.22 4.03
CA GLY A 98 4.29 4.83 3.85
C GLY A 98 3.22 3.80 4.22
N ALA A 99 2.36 4.12 5.19
CA ALA A 99 1.21 3.28 5.55
C ALA A 99 0.17 3.20 4.43
N CYS A 100 0.03 4.24 3.58
CA CYS A 100 -0.89 4.24 2.44
C CYS A 100 -0.53 3.19 1.36
N VAL A 101 0.70 2.65 1.37
CA VAL A 101 1.06 1.46 0.58
C VAL A 101 0.14 0.28 0.92
N GLY A 102 -0.24 0.13 2.20
CA GLY A 102 -1.23 -0.87 2.63
C GLY A 102 -2.61 -0.64 2.02
N ALA A 103 -3.08 0.61 1.95
CA ALA A 103 -4.35 0.92 1.29
C ALA A 103 -4.32 0.60 -0.21
N LEU A 104 -3.21 0.90 -0.90
CA LEU A 104 -3.03 0.54 -2.31
C LEU A 104 -2.98 -0.98 -2.50
N ASP A 105 -2.32 -1.72 -1.61
CA ASP A 105 -2.29 -3.19 -1.63
C ASP A 105 -3.72 -3.76 -1.60
N SER A 106 -4.56 -3.32 -0.66
CA SER A 106 -5.94 -3.78 -0.60
C SER A 106 -6.79 -3.31 -1.78
N ALA A 107 -6.62 -2.07 -2.25
CA ALA A 107 -7.32 -1.58 -3.44
C ALA A 107 -6.97 -2.41 -4.68
N LEU A 108 -5.71 -2.77 -4.86
CA LEU A 108 -5.23 -3.64 -5.94
C LEU A 108 -5.83 -5.05 -5.81
N ARG A 109 -5.89 -5.61 -4.60
CA ARG A 109 -6.49 -6.92 -4.32
C ARG A 109 -7.98 -6.94 -4.64
N VAL A 110 -8.72 -5.93 -4.20
CA VAL A 110 -10.15 -5.76 -4.52
C VAL A 110 -10.36 -5.68 -6.03
N THR A 111 -9.50 -4.94 -6.74
CA THR A 111 -9.58 -4.82 -8.21
C THR A 111 -9.29 -6.16 -8.91
N VAL A 112 -8.28 -6.90 -8.47
CA VAL A 112 -8.00 -8.25 -9.01
C VAL A 112 -9.20 -9.17 -8.82
N ARG A 113 -9.79 -9.19 -7.61
CA ARG A 113 -11.00 -9.98 -7.31
C ARG A 113 -12.17 -9.57 -8.20
N HIS A 114 -12.42 -8.27 -8.35
CA HIS A 114 -13.46 -7.73 -9.22
C HIS A 114 -13.29 -8.18 -10.68
N LEU A 115 -12.07 -8.07 -11.22
CA LEU A 115 -11.80 -8.43 -12.61
C LEU A 115 -11.86 -9.95 -12.87
N ARG A 116 -11.56 -10.78 -11.88
CA ARG A 116 -11.72 -12.23 -11.95
C ARG A 116 -13.20 -12.63 -11.99
N GLY A 117 -14.03 -11.96 -11.19
CA GLY A 117 -15.48 -12.22 -11.13
C GLY A 117 -16.27 -11.62 -12.30
N ARG A 118 -15.67 -10.70 -13.07
CA ARG A 118 -16.36 -10.01 -14.17
C ARG A 118 -16.09 -10.70 -15.50
N LEU A 119 -17.16 -11.14 -16.15
CA LEU A 119 -17.08 -11.69 -17.50
C LEU A 119 -17.26 -10.58 -18.55
N LEU A 120 -16.35 -10.51 -19.51
CA LEU A 120 -16.41 -9.67 -20.70
C LEU A 120 -16.10 -10.52 -21.93
N TYR A 121 -16.98 -10.48 -22.93
CA TYR A 121 -16.82 -11.26 -24.17
C TYR A 121 -16.64 -12.78 -23.94
N GLY A 122 -17.28 -13.31 -22.88
CA GLY A 122 -17.24 -14.75 -22.54
C GLY A 122 -16.01 -15.20 -21.75
N ALA A 123 -15.10 -14.30 -21.39
CA ALA A 123 -13.91 -14.59 -20.58
C ALA A 123 -13.80 -13.65 -19.37
N PRO A 124 -13.06 -14.04 -18.30
CA PRO A 124 -12.78 -13.15 -17.20
C PRO A 124 -12.09 -11.86 -17.68
N ALA A 125 -12.53 -10.70 -17.17
CA ALA A 125 -11.99 -9.40 -17.59
C ALA A 125 -10.48 -9.29 -17.32
N ILE A 126 -9.99 -9.99 -16.29
CA ILE A 126 -8.56 -10.01 -15.96
C ILE A 126 -7.69 -10.59 -17.09
N ASP A 127 -8.27 -11.33 -18.04
CA ASP A 127 -7.55 -11.93 -19.16
C ASP A 127 -7.28 -10.95 -20.32
N ILE A 128 -7.87 -9.76 -20.27
CA ILE A 128 -7.65 -8.71 -21.26
C ILE A 128 -6.22 -8.17 -21.12
N PRO A 129 -5.38 -8.20 -22.18
CA PRO A 129 -3.96 -7.83 -22.11
C PRO A 129 -3.72 -6.44 -21.53
N HIS A 130 -4.49 -5.43 -21.96
CA HIS A 130 -4.36 -4.08 -21.44
C HIS A 130 -4.62 -3.98 -19.93
N LEU A 131 -5.58 -4.73 -19.39
CA LEU A 131 -5.86 -4.73 -17.96
C LEU A 131 -4.71 -5.36 -17.17
N ARG A 132 -4.10 -6.43 -17.70
CA ARG A 132 -2.88 -7.03 -17.12
C ARG A 132 -1.71 -6.06 -17.08
N GLU A 133 -1.52 -5.27 -18.14
CA GLU A 133 -0.48 -4.23 -18.18
C GLU A 133 -0.70 -3.15 -17.12
N VAL A 134 -1.95 -2.69 -16.96
CA VAL A 134 -2.28 -1.70 -15.91
C VAL A 134 -2.03 -2.27 -14.53
N LEU A 135 -2.47 -3.50 -14.24
CA LEU A 135 -2.25 -4.17 -12.96
C LEU A 135 -0.76 -4.34 -12.66
N ALA A 136 0.03 -4.82 -13.64
CA ALA A 136 1.48 -4.93 -13.52
C ALA A 136 2.14 -3.58 -13.19
N GLY A 137 1.65 -2.53 -13.85
CA GLY A 137 2.12 -1.18 -13.62
C GLY A 137 1.80 -0.64 -12.24
N VAL A 138 0.62 -0.92 -11.71
CA VAL A 138 0.23 -0.55 -10.35
C VAL A 138 1.06 -1.33 -9.32
N HIS A 139 1.30 -2.62 -9.57
CA HIS A 139 2.16 -3.42 -8.71
C HIS A 139 3.60 -2.87 -8.65
N ALA A 140 4.17 -2.47 -9.80
CA ALA A 140 5.48 -1.82 -9.82
C ALA A 140 5.50 -0.52 -9.00
N ASP A 141 4.46 0.31 -9.11
CA ASP A 141 4.34 1.55 -8.34
C ASP A 141 4.23 1.28 -6.83
N LEU A 142 3.52 0.22 -6.43
CA LEU A 142 3.43 -0.20 -5.04
C LEU A 142 4.80 -0.58 -4.48
N LEU A 143 5.54 -1.44 -5.18
CA LEU A 143 6.88 -1.88 -4.77
C LEU A 143 7.86 -0.71 -4.69
N LEU A 144 7.77 0.24 -5.64
CA LEU A 144 8.56 1.46 -5.60
C LEU A 144 8.26 2.32 -4.37
N CYS A 145 6.99 2.56 -4.09
CA CYS A 145 6.57 3.32 -2.92
C CYS A 145 7.01 2.63 -1.62
N ASP A 146 6.97 1.29 -1.59
CA ASP A 146 7.46 0.52 -0.47
C ASP A 146 8.96 0.74 -0.22
N VAL A 147 9.80 0.62 -1.26
CA VAL A 147 11.25 0.87 -1.15
C VAL A 147 11.54 2.26 -0.62
N LEU A 148 10.95 3.30 -1.25
CA LEU A 148 11.21 4.69 -0.88
C LEU A 148 10.79 4.98 0.56
N THR A 149 9.62 4.49 0.99
CA THR A 149 9.13 4.73 2.34
C THR A 149 9.88 3.93 3.40
N SER A 150 10.25 2.69 3.11
CA SER A 150 11.07 1.88 4.01
C SER A 150 12.45 2.48 4.23
N LEU A 151 13.10 3.00 3.18
CA LEU A 151 14.39 3.70 3.30
C LEU A 151 14.27 5.00 4.11
N ALA A 152 13.23 5.80 3.86
CA ALA A 152 13.00 7.05 4.59
C ALA A 152 12.75 6.80 6.09
N VAL A 153 12.03 5.72 6.43
CA VAL A 153 11.75 5.35 7.81
C VAL A 153 12.96 4.79 8.53
N ARG A 154 13.82 4.02 7.85
CA ARG A 154 15.12 3.57 8.39
C ARG A 154 16.08 4.74 8.68
N GLY A 155 15.98 5.82 7.91
CA GLY A 155 16.67 7.08 8.17
C GLY A 155 18.19 6.99 8.08
N GLU A 156 18.90 7.53 9.11
CA GLU A 156 20.36 7.67 9.13
C GLU A 156 21.12 6.34 9.00
N ASP A 157 20.57 5.27 9.56
CA ASP A 157 21.22 3.95 9.50
C ASP A 157 21.36 3.42 8.06
N ALA A 158 20.39 3.76 7.19
CA ALA A 158 20.39 3.30 5.80
C ALA A 158 21.06 4.30 4.83
N LEU A 159 20.96 5.61 5.08
CA LEU A 159 21.36 6.66 4.13
C LEU A 159 21.82 7.95 4.85
N PRO A 160 22.96 7.92 5.56
CA PRO A 160 23.38 9.05 6.42
C PRO A 160 23.54 10.37 5.65
N SER A 161 24.03 10.34 4.42
CA SER A 161 24.28 11.54 3.60
C SER A 161 23.10 11.98 2.72
N ARG A 162 22.03 11.17 2.60
CA ARG A 162 20.91 11.40 1.66
C ARG A 162 19.54 11.42 2.33
N ARG A 163 19.48 11.43 3.65
CA ARG A 163 18.23 11.42 4.43
C ARG A 163 17.23 12.48 3.96
N GLY A 164 17.67 13.75 3.89
CA GLY A 164 16.78 14.86 3.50
C GLY A 164 16.18 14.68 2.10
N ALA A 165 16.96 14.16 1.14
CA ALA A 165 16.49 13.89 -0.19
C ALA A 165 15.44 12.75 -0.22
N HIS A 166 15.65 11.68 0.55
CA HIS A 166 14.67 10.59 0.67
C HIS A 166 13.39 11.02 1.37
N GLU A 167 13.49 11.80 2.44
CA GLU A 167 12.31 12.39 3.10
C GLU A 167 11.50 13.26 2.11
N GLN A 168 12.17 14.12 1.36
CA GLN A 168 11.51 14.94 0.33
C GLN A 168 10.88 14.10 -0.78
N ALA A 169 11.54 13.02 -1.21
CA ALA A 169 10.99 12.08 -2.19
C ALA A 169 9.72 11.40 -1.66
N VAL A 170 9.75 10.93 -0.42
CA VAL A 170 8.58 10.33 0.23
C VAL A 170 7.44 11.34 0.34
N LEU A 171 7.71 12.56 0.76
CA LEU A 171 6.67 13.57 0.96
C LEU A 171 6.14 14.16 -0.35
N GLY A 172 6.95 14.25 -1.39
CA GLY A 172 6.62 14.88 -2.66
C GLY A 172 6.20 13.92 -3.76
N LEU A 173 6.88 12.80 -3.89
CA LEU A 173 6.72 11.86 -5.00
C LEU A 173 5.74 10.73 -4.66
N VAL A 174 5.94 10.05 -3.53
CA VAL A 174 5.14 8.87 -3.17
C VAL A 174 3.63 9.14 -3.17
N PRO A 175 3.10 10.26 -2.64
CA PRO A 175 1.68 10.56 -2.71
C PRO A 175 1.12 10.62 -4.13
N ARG A 176 1.89 11.18 -5.06
CA ARG A 176 1.46 11.29 -6.46
C ARG A 176 1.46 9.94 -7.16
N VAL A 177 2.45 9.10 -6.86
CA VAL A 177 2.51 7.74 -7.41
C VAL A 177 1.36 6.91 -6.87
N LEU A 178 1.11 6.93 -5.55
CA LEU A 178 -0.01 6.23 -4.92
C LEU A 178 -1.36 6.70 -5.48
N GLN A 179 -1.56 8.01 -5.61
CA GLN A 179 -2.78 8.56 -6.19
C GLN A 179 -2.95 8.11 -7.65
N GLY A 180 -1.93 8.24 -8.47
CA GLY A 180 -1.99 7.80 -9.88
C GLY A 180 -2.23 6.30 -10.03
N ALA A 181 -1.75 5.49 -9.09
CA ALA A 181 -2.04 4.06 -9.03
C ALA A 181 -3.51 3.80 -8.70
N LEU A 182 -4.05 4.45 -7.67
CA LEU A 182 -5.46 4.36 -7.27
C LEU A 182 -6.40 4.85 -8.38
N ASP A 183 -6.05 5.94 -9.07
CA ASP A 183 -6.83 6.47 -10.20
C ASP A 183 -6.91 5.45 -11.34
N ARG A 184 -5.80 4.79 -11.68
CA ARG A 184 -5.80 3.72 -12.69
C ARG A 184 -6.66 2.53 -12.28
N LEU A 185 -6.61 2.13 -11.01
CA LEU A 185 -7.48 1.06 -10.50
C LEU A 185 -8.96 1.47 -10.55
N SER A 186 -9.30 2.74 -10.27
CA SER A 186 -10.69 3.22 -10.35
C SER A 186 -11.26 3.09 -11.78
N VAL A 187 -10.43 3.32 -12.80
CA VAL A 187 -10.81 3.10 -14.20
C VAL A 187 -11.09 1.62 -14.47
N LEU A 188 -10.31 0.70 -13.87
CA LEU A 188 -10.52 -0.74 -14.01
C LEU A 188 -11.83 -1.23 -13.35
N MET A 189 -12.28 -0.58 -12.27
CA MET A 189 -13.59 -0.86 -11.65
C MET A 189 -14.75 -0.49 -12.60
N GLY A 190 -14.52 0.40 -13.58
CA GLY A 190 -15.46 0.75 -14.64
C GLY A 190 -16.71 1.46 -14.12
N SER A 191 -17.84 1.30 -14.81
CA SER A 191 -19.12 1.96 -14.45
C SER A 191 -19.65 1.57 -13.06
N ARG A 192 -19.26 0.40 -12.57
CA ARG A 192 -19.62 -0.06 -11.22
C ARG A 192 -18.94 0.74 -10.11
N PHE A 193 -17.89 1.51 -10.42
CA PHE A 193 -17.21 2.38 -9.45
C PHE A 193 -18.18 3.26 -8.66
N TYR A 194 -19.31 3.67 -9.25
CA TYR A 194 -20.31 4.53 -8.57
C TYR A 194 -21.26 3.77 -7.64
N ILE A 195 -21.25 2.45 -7.64
CA ILE A 195 -22.08 1.62 -6.77
C ILE A 195 -21.44 1.57 -5.39
N ARG A 196 -22.22 1.88 -4.34
CA ARG A 196 -21.72 1.92 -2.95
C ARG A 196 -22.01 0.64 -2.18
N GLU A 197 -21.78 -0.50 -2.83
CA GLU A 197 -22.04 -1.82 -2.27
C GLU A 197 -20.88 -2.78 -2.59
N GLY A 198 -20.70 -3.80 -1.75
CA GLY A 198 -19.73 -4.88 -1.96
C GLY A 198 -18.30 -4.39 -2.18
N GLU A 199 -17.62 -4.98 -3.14
CA GLU A 199 -16.20 -4.69 -3.47
C GLU A 199 -15.98 -3.22 -3.89
N THR A 200 -16.96 -2.64 -4.56
CA THR A 200 -16.87 -1.26 -5.03
C THR A 200 -16.91 -0.26 -3.88
N ALA A 201 -17.75 -0.52 -2.88
CA ALA A 201 -17.79 0.29 -1.66
C ALA A 201 -16.46 0.20 -0.89
N VAL A 202 -15.88 -0.99 -0.81
CA VAL A 202 -14.55 -1.18 -0.20
C VAL A 202 -13.48 -0.40 -0.95
N PHE A 203 -13.48 -0.48 -2.29
CA PHE A 203 -12.53 0.27 -3.11
C PHE A 203 -12.66 1.79 -2.89
N GLN A 204 -13.89 2.31 -2.90
CA GLN A 204 -14.16 3.74 -2.65
C GLN A 204 -13.73 4.17 -1.24
N LEU A 205 -13.95 3.33 -0.22
CA LEU A 205 -13.48 3.59 1.14
C LEU A 205 -11.96 3.77 1.15
N LEU A 206 -11.22 2.81 0.59
CA LEU A 206 -9.75 2.83 0.54
C LEU A 206 -9.24 4.05 -0.23
N LEU A 207 -9.83 4.35 -1.40
CA LEU A 207 -9.47 5.50 -2.23
C LEU A 207 -9.66 6.82 -1.46
N ASN A 208 -10.88 7.06 -0.95
CA ASN A 208 -11.23 8.32 -0.28
C ASN A 208 -10.40 8.55 0.99
N GLU A 209 -10.20 7.51 1.79
CA GLU A 209 -9.43 7.63 3.01
C GLU A 209 -7.92 7.78 2.74
N ALA A 210 -7.38 7.10 1.72
CA ALA A 210 -6.02 7.31 1.29
C ALA A 210 -5.80 8.74 0.76
N GLN A 211 -6.74 9.29 -0.01
CA GLN A 211 -6.66 10.68 -0.48
C GLN A 211 -6.66 11.68 0.68
N ARG A 212 -7.51 11.47 1.69
CA ARG A 212 -7.51 12.32 2.90
C ARG A 212 -6.16 12.25 3.63
N GLU A 213 -5.54 11.09 3.69
CA GLU A 213 -4.22 10.91 4.31
C GLU A 213 -3.10 11.56 3.49
N LEU A 214 -3.12 11.37 2.18
CA LEU A 214 -2.07 11.84 1.28
C LEU A 214 -2.11 13.35 1.03
N PHE A 215 -3.30 13.97 1.04
CA PHE A 215 -3.51 15.36 0.60
C PHE A 215 -4.38 16.19 1.55
N GLY A 216 -4.81 15.62 2.68
CA GLY A 216 -5.64 16.34 3.64
C GLY A 216 -4.91 17.47 4.36
N PRO A 217 -5.66 18.40 5.00
CA PRO A 217 -5.11 19.59 5.63
C PRO A 217 -4.15 19.30 6.79
N ALA A 218 -4.28 18.14 7.43
CA ALA A 218 -3.39 17.70 8.50
C ALA A 218 -1.94 17.48 8.06
N ARG A 219 -1.66 17.49 6.75
CA ARG A 219 -0.34 17.19 6.20
C ARG A 219 0.61 18.40 6.17
N GLY A 220 0.09 19.59 6.39
CA GLY A 220 0.89 20.81 6.33
C GLY A 220 1.21 21.28 4.88
N PRO A 221 2.09 22.26 4.73
CA PRO A 221 2.45 22.82 3.44
C PRO A 221 3.14 21.79 2.55
N ARG A 222 2.95 21.97 1.23
CA ARG A 222 3.55 21.10 0.23
C ARG A 222 5.07 21.10 0.35
N PRO A 223 5.73 19.93 0.42
CA PRO A 223 7.20 19.90 0.50
C PRO A 223 7.84 20.47 -0.77
N ALA A 224 9.03 21.03 -0.63
CA ALA A 224 9.82 21.47 -1.76
C ALA A 224 10.07 20.28 -2.75
N PRO A 225 10.29 20.57 -4.04
CA PRO A 225 10.68 19.53 -4.99
C PRO A 225 11.94 18.80 -4.53
N CYS A 226 11.96 17.47 -4.70
CA CYS A 226 13.16 16.70 -4.37
C CYS A 226 14.33 17.15 -5.27
N PRO A 227 15.49 17.51 -4.69
CA PRO A 227 16.63 18.03 -5.44
C PRO A 227 17.37 16.95 -6.24
N LEU A 228 17.15 15.67 -5.91
CA LEU A 228 17.81 14.55 -6.59
C LEU A 228 16.95 13.98 -7.71
N PRO A 229 17.56 13.61 -8.85
CA PRO A 229 16.86 12.83 -9.85
C PRO A 229 16.33 11.52 -9.27
N PHE A 230 15.15 11.14 -9.69
CA PHE A 230 14.54 9.89 -9.22
C PHE A 230 15.43 8.66 -9.46
N THR A 231 16.12 8.64 -10.60
CA THR A 231 17.09 7.58 -10.93
C THR A 231 18.15 7.42 -9.84
N GLU A 232 18.68 8.50 -9.29
CA GLU A 232 19.68 8.43 -8.21
C GLU A 232 19.08 7.86 -6.91
N LEU A 233 17.80 8.14 -6.62
CA LEU A 233 17.15 7.63 -5.43
C LEU A 233 16.96 6.11 -5.48
N VAL A 234 16.56 5.56 -6.63
CA VAL A 234 16.29 4.12 -6.80
C VAL A 234 17.52 3.30 -7.17
N THR A 235 18.53 3.90 -7.78
CA THR A 235 19.80 3.23 -8.09
C THR A 235 20.83 3.31 -6.96
N ALA A 236 20.55 4.09 -5.91
CA ALA A 236 21.38 4.05 -4.70
C ALA A 236 21.50 2.62 -4.18
N PRO A 237 22.69 2.16 -3.74
CA PRO A 237 22.93 0.78 -3.36
C PRO A 237 21.85 0.15 -2.45
N PRO A 238 21.36 0.83 -1.39
CA PRO A 238 20.31 0.26 -0.55
C PRO A 238 18.98 0.06 -1.28
N ALA A 239 18.59 0.99 -2.17
CA ALA A 239 17.37 0.88 -2.96
C ALA A 239 17.50 -0.20 -4.04
N ALA A 240 18.62 -0.22 -4.75
CA ALA A 240 18.92 -1.24 -5.76
C ALA A 240 18.99 -2.65 -5.17
N ALA A 241 19.48 -2.80 -3.94
CA ALA A 241 19.49 -4.07 -3.23
C ALA A 241 18.10 -4.58 -2.84
N LEU A 242 17.13 -3.66 -2.64
CA LEU A 242 15.75 -4.01 -2.32
C LEU A 242 14.90 -4.27 -3.56
N LEU A 243 15.23 -3.61 -4.68
CA LEU A 243 14.52 -3.79 -5.94
C LEU A 243 15.15 -4.93 -6.73
N ALA A 244 14.35 -5.92 -7.13
CA ALA A 244 14.81 -6.89 -8.12
C ALA A 244 15.30 -6.16 -9.38
N PRO A 245 16.40 -6.60 -10.03
CA PRO A 245 16.98 -5.92 -11.21
C PRO A 245 15.96 -5.58 -12.31
N ALA A 246 14.95 -6.44 -12.50
CA ALA A 246 13.88 -6.20 -13.46
C ALA A 246 12.95 -5.03 -13.07
N LEU A 247 12.74 -4.81 -11.78
CA LEU A 247 11.96 -3.69 -11.23
C LEU A 247 12.77 -2.40 -11.26
N ALA A 248 14.04 -2.46 -10.91
CA ALA A 248 14.95 -1.33 -11.00
C ALA A 248 15.05 -0.80 -12.45
N ALA A 249 15.04 -1.68 -13.44
CA ALA A 249 15.02 -1.29 -14.86
C ALA A 249 13.68 -0.71 -15.33
N ALA A 250 12.55 -1.13 -14.74
CA ALA A 250 11.22 -0.66 -15.12
C ALA A 250 10.80 0.64 -14.41
N ALA A 251 11.23 0.82 -13.16
CA ALA A 251 10.83 1.93 -12.30
C ALA A 251 11.30 3.30 -12.81
N PRO A 252 12.56 3.51 -13.24
CA PRO A 252 13.03 4.82 -13.69
C PRO A 252 12.24 5.42 -14.84
N GLY A 253 11.83 4.59 -15.79
CA GLY A 253 11.10 5.04 -16.97
C GLY A 253 9.69 5.57 -16.68
N ARG A 254 9.08 5.23 -15.55
CA ARG A 254 7.70 5.62 -15.23
C ARG A 254 7.59 6.93 -14.46
N ILE A 255 8.60 7.30 -13.70
CA ILE A 255 8.51 8.39 -12.74
C ILE A 255 9.22 9.67 -13.23
N LEU A 256 10.14 9.54 -14.18
CA LEU A 256 10.85 10.68 -14.76
C LEU A 256 9.99 11.55 -15.68
N THR A 257 8.73 11.20 -15.91
CA THR A 257 7.90 12.00 -16.78
C THR A 257 7.06 13.00 -16.02
N THR A 258 7.44 14.27 -16.15
CA THR A 258 6.51 15.39 -16.12
C THR A 258 5.28 15.05 -17.00
N PRO A 259 4.06 15.48 -16.65
CA PRO A 259 2.81 15.06 -17.31
C PRO A 259 2.76 15.16 -18.84
N ALA A 260 3.75 15.76 -19.47
CA ALA A 260 3.78 16.06 -20.90
C ALA A 260 4.57 15.08 -21.79
N ARG A 261 5.28 14.09 -21.25
CA ARG A 261 6.01 13.12 -22.08
C ARG A 261 5.66 11.68 -21.69
N ARG A 262 5.26 10.88 -22.70
CA ARG A 262 5.02 9.43 -22.54
C ARG A 262 6.26 8.75 -21.96
N SER A 263 6.12 8.18 -20.78
CA SER A 263 7.14 7.31 -20.19
C SER A 263 7.44 6.15 -21.14
N PRO A 264 8.69 5.76 -21.33
CA PRO A 264 8.99 4.48 -21.96
C PRO A 264 8.26 3.40 -21.16
N GLN A 265 7.37 2.67 -21.81
CA GLN A 265 6.69 1.55 -21.18
C GLN A 265 7.72 0.48 -20.84
N PRO A 266 7.62 -0.19 -19.67
CA PRO A 266 8.46 -1.34 -19.38
C PRO A 266 8.36 -2.34 -20.52
N SER A 267 9.45 -3.03 -20.84
CA SER A 267 9.40 -4.07 -21.87
C SER A 267 8.30 -5.09 -21.57
N GLY A 268 7.65 -5.66 -22.57
CA GLY A 268 6.59 -6.64 -22.40
C GLY A 268 6.99 -7.80 -21.47
N ALA A 269 8.28 -8.22 -21.51
CA ALA A 269 8.81 -9.26 -20.60
C ALA A 269 8.84 -8.83 -19.13
N VAL A 270 9.09 -7.56 -18.83
CA VAL A 270 9.04 -7.02 -17.45
C VAL A 270 7.61 -6.94 -16.98
N GLN A 271 6.69 -6.47 -17.82
CA GLN A 271 5.27 -6.42 -17.48
C GLN A 271 4.70 -7.81 -17.18
N GLN A 272 5.05 -8.81 -18.00
CA GLN A 272 4.63 -10.19 -17.79
C GLN A 272 5.13 -10.75 -16.45
N ARG A 273 6.39 -10.50 -16.09
CA ARG A 273 6.94 -10.94 -14.79
C ARG A 273 6.27 -10.25 -13.62
N LEU A 274 6.04 -8.93 -13.70
CA LEU A 274 5.34 -8.18 -12.66
C LEU A 274 3.90 -8.67 -12.49
N TYR A 275 3.20 -8.95 -13.59
CA TYR A 275 1.85 -9.51 -13.54
C TYR A 275 1.85 -10.92 -12.94
N ALA A 276 2.77 -11.78 -13.36
CA ALA A 276 2.89 -13.13 -12.81
C ALA A 276 3.18 -13.13 -11.30
N ASP A 277 4.09 -12.23 -10.84
CA ASP A 277 4.38 -12.05 -9.42
C ASP A 277 3.15 -11.56 -8.65
N LEU A 278 2.42 -10.57 -9.18
CA LEU A 278 1.18 -10.08 -8.60
C LEU A 278 0.16 -11.22 -8.38
N ILE A 279 -0.08 -12.03 -9.42
CA ILE A 279 -1.05 -13.12 -9.36
C ILE A 279 -0.59 -14.23 -8.41
N ARG A 280 0.70 -14.59 -8.42
CA ARG A 280 1.29 -15.53 -7.47
C ARG A 280 1.05 -15.09 -6.02
N ARG A 281 1.26 -13.82 -5.72
CA ARG A 281 1.05 -13.25 -4.36
C ARG A 281 -0.44 -13.22 -4.01
N TYR A 282 -1.28 -12.86 -4.95
CA TYR A 282 -2.73 -12.88 -4.76
C TYR A 282 -3.22 -14.28 -4.39
N ASP A 283 -2.89 -15.28 -5.21
CA ASP A 283 -3.31 -16.68 -5.03
C ASP A 283 -2.71 -17.31 -3.76
N GLY A 284 -1.51 -16.88 -3.38
CA GLY A 284 -0.85 -17.29 -2.14
C GLY A 284 -1.33 -16.57 -0.89
N ALA A 285 -2.35 -15.70 -0.97
CA ALA A 285 -2.78 -14.83 0.13
C ALA A 285 -1.58 -14.11 0.78
N ARG A 286 -0.77 -13.42 -0.03
CA ARG A 286 0.41 -12.68 0.42
C ARG A 286 0.25 -11.20 0.15
N THR A 287 0.87 -10.35 0.99
CA THR A 287 0.95 -8.90 0.73
C THR A 287 1.70 -8.63 -0.57
N PHE A 288 1.36 -7.53 -1.24
CA PHE A 288 2.01 -7.10 -2.47
C PHE A 288 3.27 -6.26 -2.24
N ASP A 289 3.56 -5.92 -0.98
CA ASP A 289 4.80 -5.26 -0.59
C ASP A 289 6.01 -6.23 -0.62
N LEU A 290 7.23 -5.71 -0.45
CA LEU A 290 8.46 -6.51 -0.47
C LEU A 290 8.54 -7.56 0.65
N ALA A 291 7.78 -7.40 1.72
CA ALA A 291 7.80 -8.33 2.85
C ALA A 291 7.04 -9.64 2.56
N GLU A 292 6.17 -9.68 1.54
CA GLU A 292 5.37 -10.86 1.15
C GLU A 292 4.73 -11.60 2.34
N ARG A 293 4.22 -10.86 3.31
CA ARG A 293 3.62 -11.45 4.51
C ARG A 293 2.36 -12.23 4.16
N ARG A 294 2.14 -13.29 4.89
CA ARG A 294 0.92 -14.09 4.75
C ARG A 294 -0.28 -13.35 5.33
N LEU A 295 -1.39 -13.38 4.62
CA LEU A 295 -2.64 -12.75 5.02
C LEU A 295 -3.62 -13.77 5.55
N PRO A 296 -4.54 -13.37 6.45
CA PRO A 296 -5.61 -14.21 6.95
C PRO A 296 -6.74 -14.40 5.92
N ASP A 297 -6.82 -13.53 4.92
CA ASP A 297 -7.85 -13.56 3.88
C ASP A 297 -7.67 -14.77 2.94
N ARG A 298 -8.81 -15.35 2.54
CA ARG A 298 -8.85 -16.30 1.44
C ARG A 298 -8.92 -15.54 0.11
N PRO A 299 -8.17 -15.96 -0.91
CA PRO A 299 -8.16 -15.30 -2.21
C PRO A 299 -9.50 -15.40 -2.94
#